data_7bb17082fa91c027466b297a0f9bfeb7
#
_entry.id   7bb17082fa91c027466b297a0f9bfeb7
#
_cell.length_a   1.000
_cell.length_b   1.000
_cell.length_c   1.000
_cell.angle_alpha   90.00
_cell.angle_beta   90.00
_cell.angle_gamma   90.00
#
_symmetry.space_group_name_H-M   'P 1'
#
loop_
_entity.id
_entity.type
_entity.pdbx_description
1 polymer ?
#
loop_
_entity_poly.entity_id
_entity_poly.type
_entity_poly.pdbx_seq_one_letter_code
_entity_poly.pdbx_strand_id
1 'polypeptide(L)'
;MKKLSLFMLIILLMLLMPFSLLQTQPAHAESTQFINAEENIFLRDAPSPSAKQLSLIENFSKVTVLSKDKQWAYIKHKGNKGYVLSKTLTTKNPKKYEPKKVPVITNGLLPKANRNYTYEPSFEGGAKTTYKASINPDIRNSVSLMEEDFIGYTYIENENSFELGVAYSDVFFFSLSYPMKEKSTIYDTDYGIESDTKTEVTVESTSTTLKTKAGTFKNVVVIKYPNGSKLYLAKDYGIIRVTNFEGEITTELVSVK
;
A
#
# COMPACT_ATOMS: atom_id res chain seq x y z
N MET A 1 58.66 8.47 -75.27
CA MET A 1 57.47 7.72 -74.97
C MET A 1 57.50 6.96 -73.59
N LYS A 2 58.38 7.32 -72.65
CA LYS A 2 58.48 6.66 -71.33
C LYS A 2 57.95 7.49 -70.12
N LYS A 3 57.60 8.76 -70.32
CA LYS A 3 57.15 9.64 -69.20
C LYS A 3 55.63 9.65 -69.03
N LEU A 4 54.85 9.16 -69.97
CA LEU A 4 53.36 9.11 -69.87
C LEU A 4 52.85 7.94 -69.03
N SER A 5 53.62 6.87 -68.95
CA SER A 5 53.26 5.64 -68.20
C SER A 5 53.35 5.81 -66.66
N LEU A 6 54.27 6.67 -66.18
CA LEU A 6 54.44 6.85 -64.74
C LEU A 6 53.35 7.75 -64.15
N PHE A 7 52.83 8.70 -64.85
CA PHE A 7 51.76 9.58 -64.40
C PHE A 7 50.40 8.90 -64.36
N MET A 8 50.18 7.96 -65.27
CA MET A 8 49.00 7.16 -65.35
C MET A 8 48.95 6.11 -64.21
N LEU A 9 50.11 5.61 -63.75
CA LEU A 9 50.24 4.67 -62.65
C LEU A 9 49.99 5.33 -61.30
N ILE A 10 50.32 6.60 -61.09
CA ILE A 10 50.10 7.39 -59.90
C ILE A 10 48.62 7.74 -59.70
N ILE A 11 47.91 8.04 -60.80
CA ILE A 11 46.48 8.33 -60.79
C ILE A 11 45.68 7.06 -60.50
N LEU A 12 46.13 5.90 -61.00
CA LEU A 12 45.47 4.62 -60.72
C LEU A 12 45.66 4.18 -59.24
N LEU A 13 46.82 4.55 -58.61
CA LEU A 13 47.05 4.21 -57.15
C LEU A 13 46.30 5.10 -56.22
N MET A 14 45.88 6.32 -56.59
CA MET A 14 45.04 7.21 -55.77
C MET A 14 43.54 6.81 -55.79
N LEU A 15 43.11 6.03 -56.80
CA LEU A 15 41.74 5.52 -56.87
C LEU A 15 41.47 4.26 -56.01
N LEU A 16 42.53 3.68 -55.41
CA LEU A 16 42.43 2.49 -54.53
C LEU A 16 42.52 2.81 -53.05
N MET A 17 42.41 4.09 -52.63
CA MET A 17 42.22 4.35 -51.21
C MET A 17 40.84 3.79 -50.75
N PRO A 18 40.80 2.89 -49.81
CA PRO A 18 39.52 2.46 -49.26
C PRO A 18 38.86 3.70 -48.65
N PHE A 19 37.72 4.07 -49.20
CA PHE A 19 36.81 5.03 -48.59
C PHE A 19 36.43 4.41 -47.25
N SER A 20 37.20 4.73 -46.20
CA SER A 20 36.83 4.41 -44.83
C SER A 20 35.51 5.14 -44.56
N LEU A 21 34.40 4.46 -44.81
CA LEU A 21 33.10 4.85 -44.27
C LEU A 21 33.29 5.08 -42.77
N LEU A 22 33.46 6.34 -42.38
CA LEU A 22 33.20 6.72 -40.99
C LEU A 22 31.74 6.31 -40.74
N GLN A 23 31.57 5.09 -40.26
CA GLN A 23 30.32 4.71 -39.64
C GLN A 23 30.19 5.59 -38.40
N THR A 24 29.53 6.73 -38.55
CA THR A 24 29.00 7.44 -37.37
C THR A 24 28.02 6.49 -36.70
N GLN A 25 28.48 5.81 -35.67
CA GLN A 25 27.55 5.11 -34.78
C GLN A 25 26.52 6.15 -34.34
N PRO A 26 25.21 5.84 -34.46
CA PRO A 26 24.21 6.73 -33.98
C PRO A 26 24.52 7.00 -32.49
N ALA A 27 24.72 8.28 -32.18
CA ALA A 27 24.87 8.70 -30.78
C ALA A 27 23.61 8.26 -30.05
N HIS A 28 23.72 7.19 -29.27
CA HIS A 28 22.64 6.79 -28.38
C HIS A 28 22.42 7.96 -27.42
N ALA A 29 21.24 8.58 -27.49
CA ALA A 29 20.88 9.64 -26.57
C ALA A 29 20.94 9.11 -25.17
N GLU A 30 21.72 9.75 -24.29
CA GLU A 30 21.79 9.42 -22.87
C GLU A 30 20.38 9.47 -22.29
N SER A 31 19.99 8.43 -21.58
CA SER A 31 18.67 8.36 -20.95
C SER A 31 18.78 8.11 -19.48
N THR A 32 17.89 8.74 -18.70
CA THR A 32 17.76 8.49 -17.28
C THR A 32 16.87 7.28 -17.05
N GLN A 33 17.39 6.29 -16.33
CA GLN A 33 16.65 5.11 -15.90
C GLN A 33 16.92 4.83 -14.41
N PHE A 34 16.25 3.85 -13.85
CA PHE A 34 16.38 3.43 -12.47
C PHE A 34 16.71 1.95 -12.39
N ILE A 35 17.47 1.56 -11.37
CA ILE A 35 17.66 0.16 -11.04
C ILE A 35 16.33 -0.38 -10.47
N ASN A 36 15.90 -1.52 -10.99
CA ASN A 36 14.73 -2.26 -10.52
C ASN A 36 15.08 -3.75 -10.54
N ALA A 37 15.68 -4.20 -9.45
CA ALA A 37 16.10 -5.57 -9.22
C ALA A 37 15.53 -6.05 -7.87
N GLU A 38 15.60 -7.33 -7.58
CA GLU A 38 15.19 -7.89 -6.29
C GLU A 38 16.15 -7.47 -5.17
N GLU A 39 17.45 -7.31 -5.52
CA GLU A 39 18.52 -6.92 -4.61
C GLU A 39 19.40 -5.82 -5.21
N ASN A 40 20.37 -5.33 -4.43
CA ASN A 40 21.41 -4.44 -4.92
C ASN A 40 22.26 -5.16 -5.97
N ILE A 41 22.69 -4.44 -7.00
CA ILE A 41 23.44 -5.00 -8.12
C ILE A 41 24.86 -4.43 -8.19
N PHE A 42 25.77 -5.14 -8.89
CA PHE A 42 27.12 -4.64 -9.12
C PHE A 42 27.28 -4.00 -10.49
N LEU A 43 27.91 -2.83 -10.52
CA LEU A 43 28.49 -2.27 -11.72
C LEU A 43 29.72 -3.08 -12.11
N ARG A 44 29.86 -3.49 -13.37
CA ARG A 44 30.93 -4.35 -13.85
C ARG A 44 31.78 -3.66 -14.91
N ASP A 45 33.03 -4.06 -15.03
CA ASP A 45 33.97 -3.49 -16.02
C ASP A 45 33.73 -4.01 -17.45
N ALA A 46 33.07 -5.15 -17.61
CA ALA A 46 32.73 -5.74 -18.90
C ALA A 46 31.28 -6.34 -18.88
N PRO A 47 30.66 -6.54 -20.08
CA PRO A 47 29.33 -7.12 -20.20
C PRO A 47 29.37 -8.64 -20.01
N SER A 48 29.72 -9.09 -18.79
CA SER A 48 29.81 -10.51 -18.40
C SER A 48 29.44 -10.70 -16.93
N PRO A 49 28.75 -11.80 -16.58
CA PRO A 49 28.47 -12.14 -15.18
C PRO A 49 29.73 -12.37 -14.35
N SER A 50 30.82 -12.83 -14.97
CA SER A 50 32.11 -13.08 -14.35
C SER A 50 33.05 -11.87 -14.34
N ALA A 51 32.67 -10.76 -14.95
CA ALA A 51 33.48 -9.55 -15.02
C ALA A 51 33.69 -8.93 -13.62
N LYS A 52 34.81 -8.22 -13.46
CA LYS A 52 35.17 -7.56 -12.19
C LYS A 52 34.07 -6.61 -11.73
N GLN A 53 33.72 -6.70 -10.45
CA GLN A 53 32.79 -5.78 -9.80
C GLN A 53 33.52 -4.47 -9.48
N LEU A 54 33.01 -3.35 -9.98
CA LEU A 54 33.55 -2.01 -9.79
C LEU A 54 32.97 -1.32 -8.56
N SER A 55 31.65 -1.38 -8.41
CA SER A 55 30.91 -0.79 -7.28
C SER A 55 29.54 -1.43 -7.10
N LEU A 56 29.03 -1.38 -5.89
CA LEU A 56 27.64 -1.74 -5.58
C LEU A 56 26.71 -0.58 -5.99
N ILE A 57 25.58 -0.91 -6.60
CA ILE A 57 24.49 0.02 -6.91
C ILE A 57 23.27 -0.44 -6.13
N GLU A 58 22.77 0.43 -5.27
CA GLU A 58 21.57 0.16 -4.50
C GLU A 58 20.33 0.08 -5.41
N ASN A 59 19.40 -0.80 -5.09
CA ASN A 59 18.13 -0.87 -5.79
C ASN A 59 17.42 0.49 -5.78
N PHE A 60 16.64 0.79 -6.80
CA PHE A 60 15.96 2.07 -7.05
C PHE A 60 16.88 3.28 -7.30
N SER A 61 18.21 3.08 -7.39
CA SER A 61 19.13 4.15 -7.74
C SER A 61 18.86 4.69 -9.15
N LYS A 62 18.95 6.02 -9.29
CA LYS A 62 18.93 6.70 -10.59
C LYS A 62 20.26 6.53 -11.29
N VAL A 63 20.25 6.12 -12.56
CA VAL A 63 21.42 5.93 -13.40
C VAL A 63 21.26 6.61 -14.75
N THR A 64 22.37 6.96 -15.39
CA THR A 64 22.38 7.44 -16.80
C THR A 64 22.78 6.28 -17.69
N VAL A 65 21.90 5.87 -18.60
CA VAL A 65 22.19 4.86 -19.61
C VAL A 65 22.87 5.53 -20.78
N LEU A 66 24.09 5.09 -21.08
CA LEU A 66 24.92 5.59 -22.17
C LEU A 66 24.71 4.77 -23.45
N SER A 67 24.58 3.45 -23.31
CA SER A 67 24.16 2.54 -24.36
C SER A 67 23.48 1.32 -23.76
N LYS A 68 22.66 0.64 -24.56
CA LYS A 68 21.89 -0.52 -24.09
C LYS A 68 21.61 -1.47 -25.26
N ASP A 69 21.88 -2.74 -25.06
CA ASP A 69 21.42 -3.81 -25.91
C ASP A 69 20.39 -4.70 -25.18
N LYS A 70 20.06 -5.87 -25.75
CA LYS A 70 19.08 -6.80 -25.16
C LYS A 70 19.53 -7.36 -23.81
N GLN A 71 20.82 -7.52 -23.59
CA GLN A 71 21.37 -8.22 -22.43
C GLN A 71 22.08 -7.30 -21.45
N TRP A 72 22.87 -6.34 -21.93
CA TRP A 72 23.69 -5.45 -21.12
C TRP A 72 23.43 -3.99 -21.43
N ALA A 73 23.57 -3.15 -20.40
CA ALA A 73 23.56 -1.69 -20.54
C ALA A 73 24.85 -1.11 -19.98
N TYR A 74 25.46 -0.22 -20.73
CA TYR A 74 26.57 0.59 -20.27
C TYR A 74 26.01 1.85 -19.64
N ILE A 75 26.30 2.04 -18.35
CA ILE A 75 25.67 3.10 -17.55
C ILE A 75 26.71 3.94 -16.80
N LYS A 76 26.27 5.11 -16.36
CA LYS A 76 27.02 5.97 -15.39
C LYS A 76 26.24 6.10 -14.11
N HIS A 77 26.91 5.84 -12.97
CA HIS A 77 26.36 5.98 -11.62
C HIS A 77 27.41 6.59 -10.69
N LYS A 78 27.07 7.72 -10.02
CA LYS A 78 27.99 8.44 -9.10
C LYS A 78 29.40 8.63 -9.64
N GLY A 79 29.52 8.98 -10.92
CA GLY A 79 30.80 9.21 -11.61
C GLY A 79 31.44 7.96 -12.23
N ASN A 80 31.15 6.77 -11.76
CA ASN A 80 31.65 5.51 -12.30
C ASN A 80 30.87 5.08 -13.53
N LYS A 81 31.56 4.50 -14.51
CA LYS A 81 30.96 3.91 -15.72
C LYS A 81 31.19 2.40 -15.72
N GLY A 82 30.24 1.63 -16.25
CA GLY A 82 30.34 0.18 -16.34
C GLY A 82 29.05 -0.46 -16.82
N TYR A 83 28.97 -1.76 -16.69
CA TYR A 83 27.89 -2.59 -17.23
C TYR A 83 26.99 -3.12 -16.14
N VAL A 84 25.67 -3.16 -16.45
CA VAL A 84 24.64 -3.84 -15.68
C VAL A 84 23.75 -4.64 -16.64
N LEU A 85 23.01 -5.62 -16.13
CA LEU A 85 22.03 -6.33 -16.97
C LEU A 85 20.89 -5.41 -17.38
N SER A 86 20.55 -5.38 -18.65
CA SER A 86 19.48 -4.54 -19.22
C SER A 86 18.12 -4.77 -18.56
N LYS A 87 17.83 -6.01 -18.11
CA LYS A 87 16.59 -6.37 -17.42
C LYS A 87 16.43 -5.72 -16.05
N THR A 88 17.52 -5.23 -15.44
CA THR A 88 17.49 -4.55 -14.15
C THR A 88 17.21 -3.06 -14.26
N LEU A 89 16.92 -2.56 -15.46
CA LEU A 89 16.66 -1.14 -15.70
C LEU A 89 15.19 -0.89 -16.03
N THR A 90 14.63 0.20 -15.47
CA THR A 90 13.28 0.67 -15.77
C THR A 90 13.27 2.18 -16.00
N THR A 91 12.41 2.64 -16.91
CA THR A 91 12.15 4.08 -17.13
C THR A 91 11.22 4.67 -16.07
N LYS A 92 10.42 3.83 -15.41
CA LYS A 92 9.53 4.25 -14.32
C LYS A 92 10.33 4.34 -13.02
N ASN A 93 10.18 5.44 -12.27
CA ASN A 93 10.82 5.55 -10.95
C ASN A 93 10.21 4.52 -9.97
N PRO A 94 10.92 3.47 -9.56
CA PRO A 94 10.35 2.42 -8.69
C PRO A 94 9.92 2.95 -7.33
N LYS A 95 10.62 3.95 -6.77
CA LYS A 95 10.23 4.59 -5.50
C LYS A 95 8.85 5.26 -5.54
N LYS A 96 8.40 5.67 -6.74
CA LYS A 96 7.03 6.18 -6.92
C LYS A 96 5.96 5.08 -6.85
N TYR A 97 6.38 3.84 -7.00
CA TYR A 97 5.52 2.66 -7.07
C TYR A 97 5.77 1.68 -5.92
N GLU A 98 6.49 2.12 -4.87
CA GLU A 98 6.51 1.34 -3.63
C GLU A 98 5.06 1.09 -3.23
N PRO A 99 4.65 -0.17 -3.02
CA PRO A 99 3.29 -0.45 -2.58
C PRO A 99 3.04 0.34 -1.30
N LYS A 100 1.97 1.13 -1.30
CA LYS A 100 1.58 1.90 -0.14
C LYS A 100 1.54 0.95 1.05
N LYS A 101 2.34 1.20 2.09
CA LYS A 101 2.36 0.37 3.28
C LYS A 101 0.97 0.34 3.88
N VAL A 102 0.30 -0.79 3.75
CA VAL A 102 -1.05 -0.97 4.25
C VAL A 102 -0.99 -1.13 5.76
N PRO A 103 -1.72 -0.35 6.55
CA PRO A 103 -1.69 -0.47 7.99
C PRO A 103 -2.13 -1.85 8.46
N VAL A 104 -1.46 -2.38 9.47
CA VAL A 104 -1.95 -3.49 10.28
C VAL A 104 -2.49 -2.89 11.57
N ILE A 105 -3.75 -3.16 11.87
CA ILE A 105 -4.43 -2.60 13.04
C ILE A 105 -4.35 -3.60 14.18
N THR A 106 -3.82 -3.16 15.30
CA THR A 106 -3.66 -3.95 16.53
C THR A 106 -4.34 -3.29 17.72
N ASN A 107 -4.80 -2.06 17.57
CA ASN A 107 -5.50 -1.26 18.58
C ASN A 107 -5.93 0.10 18.02
N GLY A 108 -6.56 0.91 18.88
CA GLY A 108 -6.87 2.32 18.63
C GLY A 108 -8.21 2.54 17.97
N LEU A 109 -9.12 1.57 18.02
CA LEU A 109 -10.46 1.69 17.47
C LEU A 109 -11.48 2.23 18.48
N LEU A 110 -11.15 2.32 19.78
CA LEU A 110 -12.04 2.92 20.76
C LEU A 110 -12.44 4.35 20.38
N PRO A 111 -13.73 4.72 20.49
CA PRO A 111 -14.14 6.12 20.33
C PRO A 111 -13.52 6.97 21.46
N LYS A 112 -13.21 8.23 21.15
CA LYS A 112 -12.74 9.18 22.16
C LYS A 112 -13.85 9.50 23.14
N ALA A 113 -13.58 9.33 24.42
CA ALA A 113 -14.50 9.73 25.47
C ALA A 113 -14.70 11.27 25.53
N ASN A 114 -15.72 11.71 26.24
CA ASN A 114 -16.13 13.10 26.42
C ASN A 114 -16.53 13.80 25.11
N ARG A 115 -17.07 13.03 24.17
CA ARG A 115 -17.63 13.51 22.90
C ARG A 115 -19.04 12.96 22.68
N ASN A 116 -19.81 13.69 21.88
CA ASN A 116 -21.13 13.25 21.45
C ASN A 116 -21.03 12.68 20.04
N TYR A 117 -21.47 11.44 19.86
CA TYR A 117 -21.53 10.74 18.60
C TYR A 117 -22.97 10.62 18.15
N THR A 118 -23.32 11.20 17.00
CA THR A 118 -24.67 11.09 16.44
C THR A 118 -24.66 10.14 15.27
N TYR A 119 -25.54 9.15 15.32
CA TYR A 119 -25.76 8.16 14.26
C TYR A 119 -27.12 8.34 13.61
N GLU A 120 -27.21 8.16 12.28
CA GLU A 120 -28.45 8.25 11.48
C GLU A 120 -28.30 7.44 10.16
N PRO A 121 -28.89 6.24 10.01
CA PRO A 121 -29.57 5.50 11.07
C PRO A 121 -28.66 5.21 12.25
N SER A 122 -29.26 4.97 13.43
CA SER A 122 -28.54 4.52 14.62
C SER A 122 -28.28 2.99 14.55
N PHE A 123 -27.80 2.39 15.63
CA PHE A 123 -27.54 0.95 15.65
C PHE A 123 -28.81 0.16 15.29
N GLU A 124 -28.62 -0.95 14.54
CA GLU A 124 -29.70 -1.82 14.07
C GLU A 124 -30.78 -1.12 13.23
N GLY A 125 -30.42 -0.05 12.53
CA GLY A 125 -31.37 0.70 11.69
C GLY A 125 -32.30 1.62 12.48
N GLY A 126 -32.03 1.86 13.76
CA GLY A 126 -32.81 2.71 14.63
C GLY A 126 -32.89 4.17 14.18
N ALA A 127 -33.75 4.94 14.84
CA ALA A 127 -33.91 6.37 14.61
C ALA A 127 -32.59 7.11 14.91
N LYS A 128 -32.47 8.34 14.42
CA LYS A 128 -31.34 9.21 14.72
C LYS A 128 -31.15 9.37 16.22
N THR A 129 -29.98 8.97 16.72
CA THR A 129 -29.65 8.99 18.13
C THR A 129 -28.29 9.63 18.39
N THR A 130 -28.16 10.36 19.48
CA THR A 130 -26.89 10.95 19.94
C THR A 130 -26.46 10.29 21.24
N TYR A 131 -25.29 9.68 21.20
CA TYR A 131 -24.68 9.08 22.38
C TYR A 131 -23.54 9.95 22.91
N LYS A 132 -23.46 10.13 24.23
CA LYS A 132 -22.31 10.68 24.91
C LYS A 132 -21.32 9.56 25.20
N ALA A 133 -20.12 9.64 24.68
CA ALA A 133 -19.05 8.69 24.96
C ALA A 133 -18.40 9.01 26.32
N SER A 134 -18.34 8.04 27.22
CA SER A 134 -17.75 8.16 28.55
C SER A 134 -16.84 6.98 28.84
N ILE A 135 -15.73 7.20 29.56
CA ILE A 135 -14.92 6.09 30.07
C ILE A 135 -15.79 5.29 31.00
N ASN A 136 -15.83 3.97 30.82
CA ASN A 136 -16.52 3.08 31.76
C ASN A 136 -15.59 2.80 32.96
N PRO A 137 -15.96 3.16 34.19
CA PRO A 137 -15.09 2.96 35.36
C PRO A 137 -14.94 1.51 35.76
N ASP A 138 -15.91 0.67 35.41
CA ASP A 138 -16.01 -0.73 35.88
C ASP A 138 -15.28 -1.70 34.89
N ILE A 139 -15.06 -1.26 33.64
CA ILE A 139 -14.46 -2.08 32.60
C ILE A 139 -13.20 -1.41 32.11
N ARG A 140 -12.06 -2.05 32.27
CA ARG A 140 -10.76 -1.54 31.81
C ARG A 140 -10.73 -1.41 30.28
N ASN A 141 -10.09 -0.36 29.79
CA ASN A 141 -9.94 -0.08 28.35
C ASN A 141 -11.27 -0.10 27.59
N SER A 142 -12.27 0.58 28.12
CA SER A 142 -13.59 0.65 27.52
C SER A 142 -14.15 2.06 27.48
N VAL A 143 -15.11 2.26 26.57
CA VAL A 143 -15.86 3.50 26.40
C VAL A 143 -17.32 3.14 26.21
N SER A 144 -18.17 3.63 27.11
CA SER A 144 -19.62 3.47 27.01
C SER A 144 -20.23 4.59 26.19
N LEU A 145 -21.18 4.24 25.35
CA LEU A 145 -22.07 5.14 24.63
C LEU A 145 -23.36 5.27 25.42
N MET A 146 -23.58 6.46 25.97
CA MET A 146 -24.73 6.77 26.82
C MET A 146 -25.77 7.59 26.05
N GLU A 147 -27.01 7.16 26.15
CA GLU A 147 -28.18 7.92 25.73
C GLU A 147 -28.87 8.45 26.98
N GLU A 148 -28.88 9.75 27.18
CA GLU A 148 -29.23 10.39 28.43
C GLU A 148 -28.40 9.82 29.61
N ASP A 149 -29.03 9.17 30.60
CA ASP A 149 -28.40 8.55 31.78
C ASP A 149 -28.20 7.03 31.64
N PHE A 150 -28.55 6.44 30.47
CA PHE A 150 -28.45 5.02 30.24
C PHE A 150 -27.28 4.64 29.38
N ILE A 151 -26.53 3.60 29.72
CA ILE A 151 -25.56 2.98 28.85
C ILE A 151 -26.32 2.17 27.80
N GLY A 152 -26.16 2.50 26.50
CA GLY A 152 -26.72 1.70 25.43
C GLY A 152 -25.74 0.61 24.98
N TYR A 153 -24.49 1.02 24.76
CA TYR A 153 -23.44 0.16 24.25
C TYR A 153 -22.12 0.42 24.97
N THR A 154 -21.22 -0.57 25.02
CA THR A 154 -19.88 -0.41 25.56
C THR A 154 -18.85 -0.99 24.60
N TYR A 155 -17.96 -0.15 24.08
CA TYR A 155 -16.77 -0.58 23.38
C TYR A 155 -15.72 -1.05 24.39
N ILE A 156 -15.09 -2.17 24.08
CA ILE A 156 -13.98 -2.75 24.85
C ILE A 156 -12.85 -3.03 23.88
N GLU A 157 -11.62 -2.67 24.26
CA GLU A 157 -10.44 -2.96 23.44
C GLU A 157 -9.35 -3.58 24.32
N ASN A 158 -8.89 -4.75 23.94
CA ASN A 158 -7.78 -5.45 24.58
C ASN A 158 -6.71 -5.84 23.56
N GLU A 159 -5.67 -6.55 23.99
CA GLU A 159 -4.56 -6.95 23.11
C GLU A 159 -5.00 -7.91 21.99
N ASN A 160 -6.10 -8.64 22.18
CA ASN A 160 -6.54 -9.71 21.30
C ASN A 160 -7.81 -9.39 20.52
N SER A 161 -8.61 -8.42 20.97
CA SER A 161 -9.92 -8.13 20.38
C SER A 161 -10.35 -6.67 20.49
N PHE A 162 -11.29 -6.32 19.63
CA PHE A 162 -12.09 -5.11 19.67
C PHE A 162 -13.57 -5.48 19.65
N GLU A 163 -14.31 -5.04 20.64
CA GLU A 163 -15.65 -5.53 20.96
C GLU A 163 -16.65 -4.39 21.12
N LEU A 164 -17.91 -4.66 20.86
CA LEU A 164 -19.03 -3.80 21.20
C LEU A 164 -20.10 -4.64 21.91
N GLY A 165 -20.21 -4.45 23.20
CA GLY A 165 -21.25 -5.08 24.02
C GLY A 165 -22.53 -4.25 24.04
N VAL A 166 -23.68 -4.92 24.13
CA VAL A 166 -24.98 -4.31 24.41
C VAL A 166 -25.14 -4.21 25.92
N ALA A 167 -25.50 -3.04 26.43
CA ALA A 167 -25.59 -2.82 27.85
C ALA A 167 -26.67 -3.71 28.52
N TYR A 168 -26.39 -4.11 29.74
CA TYR A 168 -27.29 -4.94 30.58
C TYR A 168 -27.67 -6.29 29.93
N SER A 169 -26.83 -6.80 29.04
CA SER A 169 -27.01 -8.11 28.42
C SER A 169 -25.67 -8.82 28.26
N ASP A 170 -25.71 -10.14 28.05
CA ASP A 170 -24.54 -10.94 27.70
C ASP A 170 -24.29 -10.97 26.18
N VAL A 171 -24.93 -10.05 25.42
CA VAL A 171 -24.87 -10.00 23.97
C VAL A 171 -23.80 -9.02 23.54
N PHE A 172 -22.95 -9.47 22.62
CA PHE A 172 -22.03 -8.62 21.88
C PHE A 172 -22.59 -8.34 20.49
N PHE A 173 -22.48 -7.09 20.07
CA PHE A 173 -22.77 -6.70 18.70
C PHE A 173 -21.72 -7.25 17.75
N PHE A 174 -20.48 -7.31 18.22
CA PHE A 174 -19.35 -8.03 17.64
C PHE A 174 -18.21 -8.18 18.66
N SER A 175 -17.36 -9.18 18.43
CA SER A 175 -16.06 -9.35 19.12
C SER A 175 -15.00 -9.78 18.09
N LEU A 176 -14.32 -8.79 17.51
CA LEU A 176 -13.39 -8.98 16.39
C LEU A 176 -11.97 -9.20 16.87
N SER A 177 -11.32 -10.28 16.43
CA SER A 177 -9.95 -10.57 16.83
C SER A 177 -8.92 -9.67 16.13
N TYR A 178 -7.83 -9.37 16.84
CA TYR A 178 -6.62 -8.74 16.34
C TYR A 178 -5.56 -9.80 15.93
N PRO A 179 -4.57 -9.46 15.07
CA PRO A 179 -4.44 -8.23 14.30
C PRO A 179 -5.34 -8.20 13.06
N MET A 180 -5.85 -7.02 12.72
CA MET A 180 -6.61 -6.83 11.48
C MET A 180 -5.65 -6.42 10.35
N LYS A 181 -5.38 -7.33 9.41
CA LYS A 181 -4.52 -7.13 8.25
C LYS A 181 -5.36 -7.23 6.97
N GLU A 182 -5.19 -6.31 6.05
CA GLU A 182 -5.91 -6.33 4.77
C GLU A 182 -5.82 -7.69 4.07
N LYS A 183 -6.95 -8.18 3.59
CA LYS A 183 -7.13 -9.49 2.93
C LYS A 183 -6.89 -10.71 3.84
N SER A 184 -6.81 -10.53 5.15
CA SER A 184 -6.77 -11.65 6.09
C SER A 184 -8.17 -12.04 6.57
N THR A 185 -8.29 -13.28 7.01
CA THR A 185 -9.43 -13.76 7.79
C THR A 185 -9.15 -13.54 9.26
N ILE A 186 -10.14 -13.04 9.98
CA ILE A 186 -10.16 -12.92 11.44
C ILE A 186 -11.46 -13.54 11.96
N TYR A 187 -11.64 -13.58 13.26
CA TYR A 187 -12.84 -14.13 13.89
C TYR A 187 -13.67 -13.02 14.56
N ASP A 188 -14.97 -13.14 14.36
CA ASP A 188 -15.98 -12.51 15.21
C ASP A 188 -16.51 -13.58 16.18
N THR A 189 -16.29 -13.39 17.47
CA THR A 189 -16.62 -14.38 18.49
C THR A 189 -17.91 -13.99 19.19
N ASP A 190 -18.88 -14.87 19.15
CA ASP A 190 -20.09 -14.79 19.96
C ASP A 190 -19.90 -15.68 21.20
N TYR A 191 -19.91 -15.07 22.38
CA TYR A 191 -19.68 -15.75 23.65
C TYR A 191 -20.98 -16.36 24.14
N GLY A 192 -21.11 -17.68 23.96
CA GLY A 192 -22.28 -18.43 24.36
C GLY A 192 -22.14 -18.99 25.79
N ILE A 193 -23.28 -19.30 26.43
CA ILE A 193 -23.30 -19.87 27.78
C ILE A 193 -22.64 -21.26 27.83
N GLU A 194 -22.83 -22.07 26.79
CA GLU A 194 -22.27 -23.43 26.73
C GLU A 194 -20.95 -23.51 25.95
N SER A 195 -20.82 -22.70 24.90
CA SER A 195 -19.61 -22.63 24.09
C SER A 195 -19.59 -21.37 23.23
N ASP A 196 -18.38 -20.82 23.00
CA ASP A 196 -18.19 -19.72 22.09
C ASP A 196 -18.35 -20.20 20.65
N THR A 197 -19.05 -19.40 19.83
CA THR A 197 -19.11 -19.60 18.40
C THR A 197 -18.25 -18.55 17.70
N LYS A 198 -17.55 -18.97 16.62
CA LYS A 198 -16.65 -18.09 15.87
C LYS A 198 -17.10 -18.02 14.44
N THR A 199 -17.40 -16.82 13.98
CA THR A 199 -17.67 -16.53 12.58
C THR A 199 -16.39 -16.04 11.92
N GLU A 200 -15.98 -16.67 10.82
CA GLU A 200 -14.89 -16.18 9.99
C GLU A 200 -15.36 -14.94 9.21
N VAL A 201 -14.63 -13.84 9.37
CA VAL A 201 -14.87 -12.60 8.65
C VAL A 201 -13.61 -12.14 7.93
N THR A 202 -13.76 -11.44 6.83
CA THR A 202 -12.63 -10.96 6.02
C THR A 202 -12.34 -9.50 6.32
N VAL A 203 -11.09 -9.16 6.62
CA VAL A 203 -10.60 -7.79 6.62
C VAL A 203 -10.43 -7.35 5.15
N GLU A 204 -11.45 -6.74 4.58
CA GLU A 204 -11.45 -6.34 3.15
C GLU A 204 -10.44 -5.21 2.90
N SER A 205 -10.31 -4.28 3.83
CA SER A 205 -9.32 -3.18 3.76
C SER A 205 -8.96 -2.66 5.14
N THR A 206 -7.76 -2.09 5.27
CA THR A 206 -7.31 -1.27 6.41
C THR A 206 -6.85 0.12 5.98
N SER A 207 -7.03 0.47 4.71
CA SER A 207 -6.53 1.71 4.10
C SER A 207 -7.60 2.50 3.33
N THR A 208 -8.87 2.07 3.41
CA THR A 208 -10.00 2.74 2.75
C THR A 208 -10.16 4.19 3.25
N THR A 209 -10.54 5.07 2.35
CA THR A 209 -11.03 6.42 2.70
C THR A 209 -12.54 6.42 2.55
N LEU A 210 -13.26 6.73 3.64
CA LEU A 210 -14.71 6.79 3.66
C LEU A 210 -15.18 8.21 4.02
N LYS A 211 -16.17 8.70 3.30
CA LYS A 211 -16.85 9.97 3.60
C LYS A 211 -18.24 9.70 4.16
N THR A 212 -18.56 10.31 5.31
CA THR A 212 -19.89 10.36 5.92
C THR A 212 -20.29 11.82 6.12
N LYS A 213 -21.46 12.08 6.68
CA LYS A 213 -21.86 13.44 7.10
C LYS A 213 -20.97 13.98 8.23
N ALA A 214 -20.39 13.10 9.06
CA ALA A 214 -19.47 13.49 10.15
C ALA A 214 -18.09 13.94 9.64
N GLY A 215 -17.72 13.60 8.40
CA GLY A 215 -16.42 13.95 7.83
C GLY A 215 -15.82 12.92 6.91
N THR A 216 -14.52 13.05 6.65
CA THR A 216 -13.76 12.11 5.84
C THR A 216 -12.78 11.35 6.73
N PHE A 217 -12.93 10.02 6.78
CA PHE A 217 -12.12 9.09 7.55
C PHE A 217 -11.11 8.41 6.63
N LYS A 218 -9.84 8.38 7.06
CA LYS A 218 -8.74 7.68 6.35
C LYS A 218 -8.35 6.44 7.13
N ASN A 219 -7.78 5.46 6.42
CA ASN A 219 -7.35 4.18 6.99
C ASN A 219 -8.50 3.47 7.73
N VAL A 220 -9.68 3.51 7.11
CA VAL A 220 -10.87 2.81 7.61
C VAL A 220 -10.65 1.31 7.46
N VAL A 221 -10.93 0.58 8.54
CA VAL A 221 -11.00 -0.89 8.53
C VAL A 221 -12.37 -1.30 8.01
N VAL A 222 -12.38 -2.14 7.00
CA VAL A 222 -13.61 -2.70 6.43
C VAL A 222 -13.62 -4.19 6.70
N ILE A 223 -14.55 -4.64 7.53
CA ILE A 223 -14.80 -6.05 7.83
C ILE A 223 -16.00 -6.50 6.99
N LYS A 224 -15.83 -7.59 6.25
CA LYS A 224 -16.89 -8.21 5.45
C LYS A 224 -17.29 -9.54 6.06
N TYR A 225 -18.56 -9.68 6.34
CA TYR A 225 -19.19 -10.92 6.84
C TYR A 225 -19.53 -11.87 5.69
N PRO A 226 -19.69 -13.19 5.98
CA PRO A 226 -20.02 -14.19 4.97
C PRO A 226 -21.33 -13.91 4.23
N ASN A 227 -22.29 -13.30 4.90
CA ASN A 227 -23.58 -12.91 4.31
C ASN A 227 -23.49 -11.66 3.40
N GLY A 228 -22.31 -11.02 3.30
CA GLY A 228 -22.09 -9.81 2.48
C GLY A 228 -22.24 -8.50 3.23
N SER A 229 -22.76 -8.47 4.47
CA SER A 229 -22.81 -7.26 5.29
C SER A 229 -21.40 -6.75 5.62
N LYS A 230 -21.26 -5.44 5.89
CA LYS A 230 -19.97 -4.82 6.18
C LYS A 230 -20.03 -3.90 7.38
N LEU A 231 -18.95 -3.96 8.17
CA LEU A 231 -18.67 -3.07 9.27
C LEU A 231 -17.48 -2.18 8.92
N TYR A 232 -17.64 -0.88 9.12
CA TYR A 232 -16.60 0.13 8.86
C TYR A 232 -16.17 0.76 10.16
N LEU A 233 -14.90 0.58 10.51
CA LEU A 233 -14.30 1.06 11.77
C LEU A 233 -13.24 2.11 11.47
N ALA A 234 -13.18 3.14 12.30
CA ALA A 234 -12.14 4.17 12.19
C ALA A 234 -11.45 4.39 13.53
N LYS A 235 -10.14 4.64 13.44
CA LYS A 235 -9.31 4.97 14.61
C LYS A 235 -9.93 6.15 15.38
N ASP A 236 -10.02 6.00 16.70
CA ASP A 236 -10.58 7.00 17.63
C ASP A 236 -12.11 7.24 17.50
N TYR A 237 -12.83 6.43 16.70
CA TYR A 237 -14.27 6.62 16.46
C TYR A 237 -15.12 5.36 16.64
N GLY A 238 -14.54 4.17 16.64
CA GLY A 238 -15.31 2.93 16.61
C GLY A 238 -16.03 2.75 15.26
N ILE A 239 -17.30 2.36 15.32
CA ILE A 239 -18.16 2.23 14.13
C ILE A 239 -18.41 3.60 13.50
N ILE A 240 -18.18 3.70 12.19
CA ILE A 240 -18.56 4.88 11.40
C ILE A 240 -19.63 4.56 10.36
N ARG A 241 -19.80 3.27 10.00
CA ARG A 241 -20.88 2.78 9.14
C ARG A 241 -21.07 1.27 9.31
N VAL A 242 -22.30 0.81 9.17
CA VAL A 242 -22.66 -0.59 8.96
C VAL A 242 -23.56 -0.67 7.72
N THR A 243 -23.36 -1.70 6.89
CA THR A 243 -24.27 -2.01 5.79
C THR A 243 -24.78 -3.44 5.91
N ASN A 244 -26.03 -3.66 5.53
CA ASN A 244 -26.61 -5.00 5.40
C ASN A 244 -26.07 -5.74 4.15
N PHE A 245 -26.54 -6.95 3.90
CA PHE A 245 -26.11 -7.80 2.78
C PHE A 245 -26.52 -7.21 1.40
N GLU A 246 -27.51 -6.34 1.33
CA GLU A 246 -27.94 -5.63 0.13
C GLU A 246 -27.12 -4.36 -0.12
N GLY A 247 -26.25 -3.97 0.85
CA GLY A 247 -25.42 -2.78 0.79
C GLY A 247 -26.11 -1.52 1.31
N GLU A 248 -27.31 -1.65 1.89
CA GLU A 248 -28.02 -0.54 2.50
C GLU A 248 -27.38 -0.15 3.83
N ILE A 249 -27.33 1.15 4.11
CA ILE A 249 -26.75 1.68 5.35
C ILE A 249 -27.74 1.47 6.50
N THR A 250 -27.36 0.65 7.48
CA THR A 250 -28.14 0.39 8.68
C THR A 250 -27.64 1.18 9.90
N THR A 251 -26.41 1.71 9.83
CA THR A 251 -25.84 2.59 10.87
C THR A 251 -24.85 3.54 10.19
N GLU A 252 -24.94 4.84 10.46
CA GLU A 252 -23.94 5.80 9.97
C GLU A 252 -23.64 6.90 10.98
N LEU A 253 -22.37 7.13 11.27
CA LEU A 253 -21.91 8.28 12.04
C LEU A 253 -22.07 9.56 11.22
N VAL A 254 -22.93 10.48 11.69
CA VAL A 254 -23.26 11.71 10.97
C VAL A 254 -22.71 12.98 11.64
N SER A 255 -22.35 12.90 12.92
CA SER A 255 -21.73 14.02 13.64
C SER A 255 -20.90 13.55 14.83
N VAL A 256 -19.81 14.26 15.12
CA VAL A 256 -19.02 14.15 16.36
C VAL A 256 -18.75 15.55 16.89
N LYS A 257 -19.06 15.80 18.18
CA LYS A 257 -18.89 17.10 18.85
C LYS A 257 -18.20 16.95 20.19
#